data_966a1747265b0bb5ac9957552fe1f269
#
_entry.id   966a1747265b0bb5ac9957552fe1f269
#
_cell.length_a   1.000
_cell.length_b   1.000
_cell.length_c   1.000
_cell.angle_alpha   90.00
_cell.angle_beta   90.00
_cell.angle_gamma   90.00
#
_symmetry.space_group_name_H-M   'P 1'
#
loop_
_entity.id
_entity.type
_entity.pdbx_description
1 polymer ?
#
loop_
_entity_poly.entity_id
_entity_poly.type
_entity_poly.pdbx_seq_one_letter_code
_entity_poly.pdbx_strand_id
1 'polypeptide(L)'
;ADLKPEAGFFKQFQAKEGRRFRAAYTFPRANQDMWLRWWLASGGVNPETEVELLTVPTPETLQAMRNKTMEAFSTGDPWPSRIRRDGIGYLAASTAQLWKVHPEEYLAIRSDWVNQHPKATVALLKGLMEAQMWLDKPENKAEAAAILSSRKWYNVPKAVLEQSLKGEYKLGANGTMMNDPKMGPLYWSSPRGVISYPY
;
A
#
# COMPACT_ATOMS: atom_id res chain seq x y z
N ALA A 1 -1.81 -6.77 20.13
CA ALA A 1 -0.48 -6.15 20.07
C ALA A 1 -0.64 -4.72 19.58
N ASP A 2 0.03 -3.80 20.22
CA ASP A 2 0.01 -2.40 19.81
C ASP A 2 0.78 -2.29 18.49
N LEU A 3 0.12 -1.79 17.43
CA LEU A 3 0.72 -1.66 16.10
C LEU A 3 1.56 -0.37 15.95
N LYS A 4 1.78 0.33 17.06
CA LYS A 4 2.60 1.54 17.08
C LYS A 4 4.09 1.21 17.06
N PRO A 5 4.92 2.05 16.45
CA PRO A 5 6.36 1.91 16.56
C PRO A 5 6.80 2.21 17.98
N GLU A 6 7.90 1.58 18.40
CA GLU A 6 8.49 1.83 19.70
C GLU A 6 9.57 2.92 19.59
N ALA A 7 9.35 4.08 20.22
CA ALA A 7 10.26 5.22 20.12
C ALA A 7 11.69 4.89 20.61
N GLY A 8 11.82 4.03 21.61
CA GLY A 8 13.12 3.57 22.12
C GLY A 8 13.98 2.89 21.07
N PHE A 9 13.37 2.17 20.13
CA PHE A 9 14.09 1.50 19.04
C PHE A 9 14.87 2.49 18.16
N PHE A 10 14.27 3.61 17.78
CA PHE A 10 14.91 4.59 16.88
C PHE A 10 16.11 5.26 17.52
N LYS A 11 16.02 5.56 18.83
CA LYS A 11 17.14 6.10 19.61
C LYS A 11 18.28 5.10 19.75
N GLN A 12 17.97 3.85 20.05
CA GLN A 12 18.96 2.77 20.12
C GLN A 12 19.61 2.51 18.77
N PHE A 13 18.83 2.52 17.69
CA PHE A 13 19.35 2.39 16.33
C PHE A 13 20.34 3.51 16.01
N GLN A 14 19.98 4.77 16.29
CA GLN A 14 20.85 5.91 16.03
C GLN A 14 22.14 5.83 16.87
N ALA A 15 22.05 5.44 18.13
CA ALA A 15 23.22 5.27 18.99
C ALA A 15 24.16 4.16 18.47
N LYS A 16 23.60 3.06 17.95
CA LYS A 16 24.37 1.93 17.44
C LYS A 16 24.99 2.20 16.08
N GLU A 17 24.22 2.76 15.16
CA GLU A 17 24.58 2.89 13.75
C GLU A 17 25.24 4.25 13.41
N GLY A 18 25.26 5.21 14.35
CA GLY A 18 25.78 6.56 14.14
C GLY A 18 24.97 7.41 13.15
N ARG A 19 23.77 6.99 12.80
CA ARG A 19 22.87 7.67 11.86
C ARG A 19 21.40 7.41 12.20
N ARG A 20 20.53 8.24 11.70
CA ARG A 20 19.08 8.03 11.83
C ARG A 20 18.60 6.82 11.03
N PHE A 21 17.52 6.21 11.49
CA PHE A 21 16.79 5.19 10.76
C PHE A 21 16.19 5.80 9.46
N ARG A 22 16.37 5.14 8.34
CA ARG A 22 15.87 5.60 7.04
C ARG A 22 14.60 4.86 6.68
N ALA A 23 13.54 5.62 6.47
CA ALA A 23 12.26 5.11 6.00
C ALA A 23 11.84 5.85 4.75
N ALA A 24 11.26 5.13 3.78
CA ALA A 24 10.88 5.72 2.51
C ALA A 24 9.36 5.73 2.31
N TYR A 25 8.93 6.64 1.45
CA TYR A 25 7.58 6.73 0.88
C TYR A 25 7.69 7.00 -0.62
N THR A 26 6.57 6.88 -1.36
CA THR A 26 6.58 6.95 -2.82
C THR A 26 6.70 8.38 -3.36
N PHE A 27 5.86 9.29 -2.86
CA PHE A 27 5.83 10.70 -3.26
C PHE A 27 5.58 11.59 -2.05
N PRO A 28 6.17 12.80 -1.99
CA PRO A 28 5.88 13.76 -0.95
C PRO A 28 4.39 14.13 -0.93
N ARG A 29 3.79 14.14 0.26
CA ARG A 29 2.38 14.45 0.50
C ARG A 29 1.38 13.42 -0.08
N ALA A 30 1.84 12.28 -0.58
CA ALA A 30 0.98 11.16 -0.90
C ALA A 30 0.49 10.44 0.38
N ASN A 31 -0.50 9.58 0.24
CA ASN A 31 -1.03 8.80 1.36
C ASN A 31 0.08 8.04 2.10
N GLN A 32 1.03 7.45 1.38
CA GLN A 32 2.15 6.68 1.94
C GLN A 32 3.07 7.54 2.82
N ASP A 33 3.31 8.79 2.44
CA ASP A 33 4.07 9.77 3.25
C ASP A 33 3.28 10.14 4.52
N MET A 34 2.00 10.49 4.35
CA MET A 34 1.13 10.89 5.46
C MET A 34 0.96 9.77 6.49
N TRP A 35 0.73 8.55 6.04
CA TRP A 35 0.57 7.39 6.92
C TRP A 35 1.85 7.02 7.65
N LEU A 36 3.00 7.08 6.99
CA LEU A 36 4.28 6.81 7.62
C LEU A 36 4.56 7.81 8.73
N ARG A 37 4.35 9.11 8.47
CA ARG A 37 4.51 10.18 9.48
C ARG A 37 3.55 10.01 10.64
N TRP A 38 2.28 9.74 10.35
CA TRP A 38 1.28 9.52 11.38
C TRP A 38 1.61 8.29 12.23
N TRP A 39 2.02 7.19 11.60
CA TRP A 39 2.38 5.95 12.30
C TRP A 39 3.57 6.18 13.23
N LEU A 40 4.64 6.82 12.77
CA LEU A 40 5.79 7.20 13.58
C LEU A 40 5.37 8.07 14.77
N ALA A 41 4.62 9.14 14.51
CA ALA A 41 4.14 10.06 15.55
C ALA A 41 3.24 9.37 16.57
N SER A 42 2.41 8.41 16.16
CA SER A 42 1.54 7.65 17.06
C SER A 42 2.31 6.81 18.08
N GLY A 43 3.56 6.48 17.79
CA GLY A 43 4.50 5.80 18.69
C GLY A 43 5.42 6.74 19.46
N GLY A 44 5.20 8.06 19.36
CA GLY A 44 6.03 9.07 20.04
C GLY A 44 7.35 9.38 19.33
N VAL A 45 7.49 8.99 18.05
CA VAL A 45 8.67 9.31 17.22
C VAL A 45 8.39 10.58 16.43
N ASN A 46 9.29 11.55 16.50
CA ASN A 46 9.22 12.74 15.67
C ASN A 46 9.73 12.39 14.24
N PRO A 47 8.85 12.35 13.21
CA PRO A 47 9.25 11.94 11.86
C PRO A 47 10.23 12.92 11.21
N GLU A 48 10.27 14.18 11.64
CA GLU A 48 11.16 15.20 11.05
C GLU A 48 12.60 15.14 11.59
N THR A 49 12.76 14.72 12.84
CA THR A 49 14.05 14.83 13.55
C THR A 49 14.66 13.48 13.93
N GLU A 50 13.85 12.45 14.17
CA GLU A 50 14.31 11.13 14.64
C GLU A 50 14.44 10.08 13.54
N VAL A 51 13.86 10.33 12.37
CA VAL A 51 13.93 9.44 11.19
C VAL A 51 14.40 10.25 9.98
N GLU A 52 15.13 9.61 9.10
CA GLU A 52 15.45 10.16 7.78
C GLU A 52 14.43 9.65 6.78
N LEU A 53 13.56 10.54 6.32
CA LEU A 53 12.50 10.21 5.37
C LEU A 53 12.99 10.41 3.94
N LEU A 54 12.86 9.36 3.13
CA LEU A 54 13.34 9.30 1.75
C LEU A 54 12.17 9.17 0.76
N THR A 55 12.30 9.79 -0.39
CA THR A 55 11.40 9.53 -1.51
C THR A 55 12.01 8.44 -2.41
N VAL A 56 11.34 7.29 -2.51
CA VAL A 56 11.78 6.17 -3.36
C VAL A 56 10.60 5.71 -4.21
N PRO A 57 10.71 5.78 -5.55
CA PRO A 57 9.66 5.29 -6.44
C PRO A 57 9.35 3.82 -6.18
N THR A 58 8.08 3.46 -6.24
CA THR A 58 7.60 2.11 -5.90
C THR A 58 8.37 0.97 -6.59
N PRO A 59 8.69 1.03 -7.90
CA PRO A 59 9.45 -0.05 -8.55
C PRO A 59 10.88 -0.23 -8.01
N GLU A 60 11.44 0.80 -7.38
CA GLU A 60 12.82 0.79 -6.87
C GLU A 60 12.92 0.29 -5.43
N THR A 61 11.80 0.16 -4.72
CA THR A 61 11.78 -0.19 -3.29
C THR A 61 12.43 -1.54 -2.99
N LEU A 62 12.23 -2.55 -3.86
CA LEU A 62 12.86 -3.87 -3.68
C LEU A 62 14.39 -3.76 -3.72
N GLN A 63 14.91 -3.05 -4.71
CA GLN A 63 16.35 -2.91 -4.88
C GLN A 63 16.96 -2.05 -3.78
N ALA A 64 16.28 -0.99 -3.38
CA ALA A 64 16.72 -0.13 -2.28
C ALA A 64 16.81 -0.91 -0.94
N MET A 65 15.83 -1.76 -0.64
CA MET A 65 15.88 -2.64 0.52
C MET A 65 17.01 -3.68 0.43
N ARG A 66 17.22 -4.30 -0.71
CA ARG A 66 18.33 -5.24 -0.93
C ARG A 66 19.69 -4.58 -0.74
N ASN A 67 19.84 -3.37 -1.24
CA ASN A 67 21.07 -2.58 -1.13
C ASN A 67 21.25 -1.95 0.26
N LYS A 68 20.29 -2.11 1.16
CA LYS A 68 20.30 -1.51 2.51
C LYS A 68 20.43 0.02 2.49
N THR A 69 19.88 0.67 1.45
CA THR A 69 19.84 2.13 1.37
C THR A 69 18.74 2.72 2.24
N MET A 70 17.80 1.89 2.66
CA MET A 70 16.75 2.20 3.64
C MET A 70 16.43 0.96 4.47
N GLU A 71 15.86 1.16 5.65
CA GLU A 71 15.46 0.10 6.58
C GLU A 71 13.96 -0.24 6.48
N ALA A 72 13.14 0.73 6.07
CA ALA A 72 11.69 0.54 5.95
C ALA A 72 11.11 1.40 4.84
N PHE A 73 9.89 1.07 4.42
CA PHE A 73 9.13 1.91 3.49
C PHE A 73 7.62 1.73 3.67
N SER A 74 6.88 2.76 3.26
CA SER A 74 5.43 2.78 3.14
C SER A 74 5.07 2.81 1.66
N THR A 75 4.35 1.80 1.18
CA THR A 75 3.96 1.67 -0.22
C THR A 75 2.69 0.83 -0.34
N GLY A 76 2.03 0.92 -1.49
CA GLY A 76 0.86 0.12 -1.81
C GLY A 76 1.18 -1.33 -2.18
N ASP A 77 0.15 -2.18 -2.18
CA ASP A 77 0.24 -3.53 -2.69
C ASP A 77 0.60 -3.53 -4.19
N PRO A 78 1.26 -4.58 -4.69
CA PRO A 78 1.66 -5.81 -3.98
C PRO A 78 3.10 -5.80 -3.45
N TRP A 79 3.73 -4.65 -3.35
CA TRP A 79 5.17 -4.52 -3.07
C TRP A 79 5.58 -5.01 -1.68
N PRO A 80 4.84 -4.72 -0.59
CA PRO A 80 5.16 -5.27 0.73
C PRO A 80 5.11 -6.80 0.74
N SER A 81 4.12 -7.40 0.10
CA SER A 81 3.98 -8.85 -0.03
C SER A 81 5.12 -9.45 -0.86
N ARG A 82 5.60 -8.75 -1.89
CA ARG A 82 6.75 -9.15 -2.68
C ARG A 82 8.05 -9.13 -1.87
N ILE A 83 8.30 -8.07 -1.08
CA ILE A 83 9.45 -7.96 -0.17
C ILE A 83 9.49 -9.16 0.79
N ARG A 84 8.35 -9.48 1.38
CA ARG A 84 8.22 -10.62 2.29
C ARG A 84 8.54 -11.94 1.62
N ARG A 85 7.96 -12.19 0.45
CA ARG A 85 8.19 -13.42 -0.32
C ARG A 85 9.65 -13.60 -0.69
N ASP A 86 10.31 -12.53 -1.10
CA ASP A 86 11.71 -12.54 -1.52
C ASP A 86 12.69 -12.59 -0.32
N GLY A 87 12.19 -12.68 0.92
CA GLY A 87 13.00 -12.80 2.14
C GLY A 87 13.81 -11.54 2.48
N ILE A 88 13.42 -10.38 1.92
CA ILE A 88 14.14 -9.11 2.09
C ILE A 88 13.70 -8.40 3.37
N GLY A 89 12.45 -8.57 3.77
CA GLY A 89 11.86 -7.93 4.93
C GLY A 89 10.51 -8.52 5.29
N TYR A 90 9.74 -7.81 6.10
CA TYR A 90 8.40 -8.23 6.55
C TYR A 90 7.44 -7.05 6.60
N LEU A 91 6.13 -7.34 6.57
CA LEU A 91 5.09 -6.35 6.81
C LEU A 91 4.98 -6.07 8.30
N ALA A 92 5.28 -4.86 8.72
CA ALA A 92 5.13 -4.43 10.10
C ALA A 92 3.65 -4.20 10.46
N ALA A 93 2.94 -3.50 9.58
CA ALA A 93 1.52 -3.20 9.71
C ALA A 93 0.87 -2.99 8.34
N SER A 94 -0.45 -3.21 8.26
CA SER A 94 -1.30 -2.77 7.15
C SER A 94 -2.13 -1.58 7.59
N THR A 95 -2.40 -0.65 6.67
CA THR A 95 -3.28 0.50 6.95
C THR A 95 -4.70 0.07 7.30
N ALA A 96 -5.17 -1.06 6.79
CA ALA A 96 -6.46 -1.63 7.17
C ALA A 96 -6.55 -2.03 8.65
N GLN A 97 -5.43 -2.31 9.31
CA GLN A 97 -5.38 -2.55 10.76
C GLN A 97 -5.49 -1.26 11.57
N LEU A 98 -5.05 -0.14 11.00
CA LEU A 98 -5.05 1.19 11.63
C LEU A 98 -6.37 1.92 11.37
N TRP A 99 -6.84 1.86 10.14
CA TRP A 99 -8.11 2.43 9.67
C TRP A 99 -8.88 1.36 8.93
N LYS A 100 -10.04 1.01 9.41
CA LYS A 100 -10.86 -0.09 8.85
C LYS A 100 -11.21 0.10 7.38
N VAL A 101 -11.46 1.33 6.97
CA VAL A 101 -11.70 1.76 5.59
C VAL A 101 -11.10 3.15 5.41
N HIS A 102 -10.32 3.32 4.38
CA HIS A 102 -9.78 4.61 3.98
C HIS A 102 -9.65 4.68 2.46
N PRO A 103 -9.74 5.89 1.87
CA PRO A 103 -9.49 6.08 0.44
C PRO A 103 -8.01 5.86 0.13
N GLU A 104 -7.72 5.31 -1.06
CA GLU A 104 -6.36 5.07 -1.53
C GLU A 104 -6.13 5.75 -2.88
N GLU A 105 -6.89 5.37 -3.90
CA GLU A 105 -6.75 5.86 -5.25
C GLU A 105 -8.03 6.54 -5.75
N TYR A 106 -7.86 7.56 -6.58
CA TYR A 106 -8.95 8.33 -7.18
C TYR A 106 -8.75 8.48 -8.68
N LEU A 107 -9.83 8.46 -9.42
CA LEU A 107 -9.83 8.93 -10.80
C LEU A 107 -9.92 10.46 -10.80
N ALA A 108 -8.90 11.11 -11.33
CA ALA A 108 -8.91 12.54 -11.61
C ALA A 108 -8.83 12.77 -13.12
N ILE A 109 -9.73 13.59 -13.65
CA ILE A 109 -9.78 13.94 -15.07
C ILE A 109 -9.80 15.47 -15.18
N ARG A 110 -9.06 16.02 -16.12
CA ARG A 110 -9.07 17.46 -16.37
C ARG A 110 -10.46 17.92 -16.84
N SER A 111 -10.97 19.00 -16.26
CA SER A 111 -12.31 19.51 -16.56
C SER A 111 -12.47 19.94 -18.03
N ASP A 112 -11.44 20.52 -18.63
CA ASP A 112 -11.45 20.89 -20.05
C ASP A 112 -11.58 19.66 -20.95
N TRP A 113 -10.92 18.54 -20.63
CA TRP A 113 -11.05 17.31 -21.39
C TRP A 113 -12.46 16.70 -21.24
N VAL A 114 -13.00 16.70 -20.02
CA VAL A 114 -14.39 16.24 -19.77
C VAL A 114 -15.40 17.01 -20.60
N ASN A 115 -15.26 18.33 -20.63
CA ASN A 115 -16.15 19.20 -21.40
C ASN A 115 -16.04 18.98 -22.91
N GLN A 116 -14.83 18.72 -23.41
CA GLN A 116 -14.61 18.44 -24.84
C GLN A 116 -15.02 17.03 -25.25
N HIS A 117 -14.98 16.05 -24.31
CA HIS A 117 -15.21 14.63 -24.58
C HIS A 117 -16.25 13.99 -23.65
N PRO A 118 -17.49 14.52 -23.55
CA PRO A 118 -18.46 14.03 -22.57
C PRO A 118 -18.85 12.57 -22.78
N LYS A 119 -18.98 12.12 -24.03
CA LYS A 119 -19.32 10.73 -24.34
C LYS A 119 -18.19 9.77 -23.97
N ALA A 120 -16.94 10.14 -24.24
CA ALA A 120 -15.77 9.34 -23.86
C ALA A 120 -15.62 9.28 -22.34
N THR A 121 -15.88 10.38 -21.63
CA THR A 121 -15.89 10.43 -20.17
C THR A 121 -16.89 9.43 -19.58
N VAL A 122 -18.13 9.44 -20.09
CA VAL A 122 -19.17 8.49 -19.63
C VAL A 122 -18.75 7.03 -19.92
N ALA A 123 -18.20 6.76 -21.11
CA ALA A 123 -17.74 5.42 -21.45
C ALA A 123 -16.60 4.94 -20.54
N LEU A 124 -15.63 5.80 -20.26
CA LEU A 124 -14.53 5.52 -19.34
C LEU A 124 -15.04 5.22 -17.93
N LEU A 125 -15.93 6.06 -17.40
CA LEU A 125 -16.50 5.86 -16.07
C LEU A 125 -17.29 4.55 -15.97
N LYS A 126 -18.11 4.23 -16.98
CA LYS A 126 -18.84 2.96 -17.01
C LYS A 126 -17.89 1.76 -16.99
N GLY A 127 -16.88 1.75 -17.87
CA GLY A 127 -15.90 0.66 -17.91
C GLY A 127 -15.13 0.51 -16.62
N LEU A 128 -14.74 1.63 -15.97
CA LEU A 128 -14.09 1.61 -14.68
C LEU A 128 -14.99 1.04 -13.58
N MET A 129 -16.23 1.48 -13.51
CA MET A 129 -17.21 0.99 -12.53
C MET A 129 -17.49 -0.50 -12.71
N GLU A 130 -17.66 -0.97 -13.94
CA GLU A 130 -17.84 -2.39 -14.25
C GLU A 130 -16.62 -3.22 -13.82
N ALA A 131 -15.41 -2.73 -14.09
CA ALA A 131 -14.18 -3.39 -13.67
C ALA A 131 -14.04 -3.43 -12.13
N GLN A 132 -14.41 -2.37 -11.44
CA GLN A 132 -14.41 -2.32 -9.97
C GLN A 132 -15.40 -3.31 -9.37
N MET A 133 -16.63 -3.37 -9.90
CA MET A 133 -17.65 -4.35 -9.48
C MET A 133 -17.19 -5.78 -9.74
N TRP A 134 -16.53 -6.01 -10.86
CA TRP A 134 -15.97 -7.32 -11.21
C TRP A 134 -14.84 -7.72 -10.27
N LEU A 135 -13.92 -6.78 -9.95
CA LEU A 135 -12.79 -7.00 -9.07
C LEU A 135 -13.17 -7.35 -7.62
N ASP A 136 -14.29 -6.82 -7.12
CA ASP A 136 -14.71 -7.10 -5.74
C ASP A 136 -15.28 -8.52 -5.55
N LYS A 137 -15.66 -9.19 -6.64
CA LYS A 137 -16.17 -10.57 -6.57
C LYS A 137 -15.05 -11.55 -6.21
N PRO A 138 -15.20 -12.37 -5.17
CA PRO A 138 -14.19 -13.34 -4.75
C PRO A 138 -13.74 -14.30 -5.86
N GLU A 139 -14.68 -14.76 -6.68
CA GLU A 139 -14.44 -15.67 -7.80
C GLU A 139 -13.52 -15.10 -8.89
N ASN A 140 -13.44 -13.78 -9.01
CA ASN A 140 -12.64 -13.11 -10.03
C ASN A 140 -11.20 -12.79 -9.58
N LYS A 141 -10.90 -12.95 -8.29
CA LYS A 141 -9.57 -12.58 -7.74
C LYS A 141 -8.41 -13.34 -8.41
N ALA A 142 -8.60 -14.61 -8.72
CA ALA A 142 -7.57 -15.42 -9.38
C ALA A 142 -7.30 -14.97 -10.82
N GLU A 143 -8.35 -14.59 -11.58
CA GLU A 143 -8.23 -14.04 -12.93
C GLU A 143 -7.61 -12.65 -12.89
N ALA A 144 -8.07 -11.79 -12.00
CA ALA A 144 -7.47 -10.46 -11.78
C ALA A 144 -5.96 -10.56 -11.49
N ALA A 145 -5.56 -11.46 -10.59
CA ALA A 145 -4.16 -11.71 -10.31
C ALA A 145 -3.37 -12.19 -11.54
N ALA A 146 -3.97 -13.02 -12.39
CA ALA A 146 -3.34 -13.46 -13.64
C ALA A 146 -3.10 -12.31 -14.61
N ILE A 147 -4.10 -11.44 -14.81
CA ILE A 147 -4.00 -10.25 -15.66
C ILE A 147 -2.90 -9.31 -15.12
N LEU A 148 -2.98 -8.95 -13.85
CA LEU A 148 -2.09 -7.98 -13.23
C LEU A 148 -0.64 -8.48 -13.07
N SER A 149 -0.41 -9.79 -13.00
CA SER A 149 0.94 -10.38 -12.86
C SER A 149 1.80 -10.24 -14.11
N SER A 150 1.21 -9.94 -15.26
CA SER A 150 1.94 -9.85 -16.52
C SER A 150 2.98 -8.71 -16.51
N ARG A 151 4.00 -8.84 -17.39
CA ARG A 151 5.05 -7.83 -17.56
C ARG A 151 4.52 -6.45 -17.97
N LYS A 152 3.34 -6.42 -18.59
CA LYS A 152 2.67 -5.19 -19.00
C LYS A 152 2.21 -4.35 -17.80
N TRP A 153 1.92 -5.00 -16.66
CA TRP A 153 1.36 -4.36 -15.47
C TRP A 153 2.37 -4.39 -14.32
N TYR A 154 2.13 -5.19 -13.27
CA TYR A 154 2.98 -5.18 -12.07
C TYR A 154 4.27 -5.98 -12.21
N ASN A 155 4.32 -6.95 -13.13
CA ASN A 155 5.46 -7.88 -13.24
C ASN A 155 5.81 -8.53 -11.88
N VAL A 156 4.80 -8.95 -11.16
CA VAL A 156 4.88 -9.58 -9.83
C VAL A 156 4.26 -10.97 -9.94
N PRO A 157 4.82 -11.99 -9.27
CA PRO A 157 4.27 -13.34 -9.34
C PRO A 157 2.78 -13.39 -8.97
N LYS A 158 2.00 -14.11 -9.78
CA LYS A 158 0.54 -14.25 -9.62
C LYS A 158 0.13 -14.57 -8.18
N ALA A 159 0.83 -15.50 -7.53
CA ALA A 159 0.50 -15.91 -6.17
C ALA A 159 0.58 -14.78 -5.14
N VAL A 160 1.50 -13.83 -5.33
CA VAL A 160 1.62 -12.64 -4.46
C VAL A 160 0.41 -11.72 -4.63
N LEU A 161 0.03 -11.46 -5.88
CA LEU A 161 -1.13 -10.62 -6.20
C LEU A 161 -2.42 -11.27 -5.72
N GLU A 162 -2.57 -12.57 -5.91
CA GLU A 162 -3.76 -13.30 -5.48
C GLU A 162 -3.96 -13.25 -3.97
N GLN A 163 -2.89 -13.43 -3.21
CA GLN A 163 -2.92 -13.29 -1.75
C GLN A 163 -3.33 -11.87 -1.32
N SER A 164 -2.70 -10.84 -1.88
CA SER A 164 -3.05 -9.44 -1.62
C SER A 164 -4.51 -9.15 -1.92
N LEU A 165 -5.00 -9.55 -3.09
CA LEU A 165 -6.40 -9.35 -3.49
C LEU A 165 -7.41 -10.07 -2.60
N LYS A 166 -7.00 -11.16 -1.93
CA LYS A 166 -7.83 -11.91 -0.98
C LYS A 166 -7.71 -11.43 0.46
N GLY A 167 -6.83 -10.47 0.76
CA GLY A 167 -6.57 -10.03 2.12
C GLY A 167 -5.76 -11.02 2.94
N GLU A 168 -4.93 -11.83 2.29
CA GLU A 168 -4.06 -12.83 2.90
C GLU A 168 -2.66 -12.26 3.09
N TYR A 169 -2.33 -11.84 4.31
CA TYR A 169 -1.04 -11.20 4.60
C TYR A 169 -0.24 -11.98 5.65
N LYS A 170 1.07 -12.03 5.47
CA LYS A 170 2.01 -12.49 6.49
C LYS A 170 2.62 -11.30 7.18
N LEU A 171 2.23 -11.08 8.43
CA LEU A 171 2.65 -9.95 9.24
C LEU A 171 3.79 -10.32 10.19
N GLY A 172 4.59 -9.33 10.55
CA GLY A 172 5.68 -9.47 11.49
C GLY A 172 6.83 -10.35 10.98
N ALA A 173 7.93 -10.33 11.71
CA ALA A 173 9.12 -11.11 11.38
C ALA A 173 8.87 -12.63 11.45
N ASN A 174 8.01 -13.09 12.36
CA ASN A 174 7.61 -14.49 12.50
C ASN A 174 6.65 -15.01 11.42
N GLY A 175 6.11 -14.10 10.58
CA GLY A 175 5.21 -14.46 9.48
C GLY A 175 3.84 -14.95 9.90
N THR A 176 3.28 -14.44 10.98
CA THR A 176 1.91 -14.70 11.37
C THR A 176 0.95 -14.41 10.21
N MET A 177 0.19 -15.43 9.81
CA MET A 177 -0.82 -15.26 8.76
C MET A 177 -1.99 -14.45 9.28
N MET A 178 -2.36 -13.43 8.50
CA MET A 178 -3.67 -12.80 8.58
C MET A 178 -4.43 -13.20 7.32
N ASN A 179 -5.59 -13.79 7.51
CA ASN A 179 -6.52 -14.14 6.44
C ASN A 179 -7.86 -13.50 6.77
N ASP A 180 -8.04 -12.28 6.32
CA ASP A 180 -9.28 -11.52 6.47
C ASP A 180 -9.59 -10.81 5.16
N PRO A 181 -10.63 -11.22 4.44
CA PRO A 181 -11.04 -10.58 3.19
C PRO A 181 -11.27 -9.06 3.32
N LYS A 182 -11.59 -8.59 4.52
CA LYS A 182 -11.77 -7.15 4.80
C LYS A 182 -10.46 -6.37 4.82
N MET A 183 -9.33 -7.07 4.84
CA MET A 183 -7.99 -6.46 4.81
C MET A 183 -7.47 -6.29 3.38
N GLY A 184 -8.11 -6.93 2.40
CA GLY A 184 -7.80 -6.75 0.99
C GLY A 184 -8.30 -5.40 0.45
N PRO A 185 -7.81 -4.99 -0.73
CA PRO A 185 -8.29 -3.79 -1.38
C PRO A 185 -9.76 -3.93 -1.80
N LEU A 186 -10.51 -2.86 -1.61
CA LEU A 186 -11.90 -2.71 -2.00
C LEU A 186 -11.97 -1.75 -3.19
N TYR A 187 -12.66 -2.14 -4.24
CA TYR A 187 -12.74 -1.36 -5.48
C TYR A 187 -14.10 -0.70 -5.67
N TRP A 188 -15.18 -1.36 -5.28
CA TRP A 188 -16.54 -0.89 -5.47
C TRP A 188 -17.36 -0.85 -4.18
N SER A 189 -17.26 -1.88 -3.37
CA SER A 189 -18.08 -2.05 -2.17
C SER A 189 -17.23 -1.99 -0.90
N SER A 190 -17.82 -1.48 0.17
CA SER A 190 -17.27 -1.53 1.51
C SER A 190 -18.17 -2.41 2.40
N PRO A 191 -17.73 -2.75 3.63
CA PRO A 191 -18.58 -3.42 4.60
C PRO A 191 -19.87 -2.67 4.94
N ARG A 192 -19.96 -1.38 4.56
CA ARG A 192 -21.13 -0.51 4.75
C ARG A 192 -21.94 -0.28 3.47
N GLY A 193 -21.62 -0.96 2.39
CA GLY A 193 -22.26 -0.80 1.08
C GLY A 193 -21.29 -0.27 0.01
N VAL A 194 -21.85 0.31 -1.05
CA VAL A 194 -21.06 0.88 -2.16
C VAL A 194 -20.17 2.01 -1.64
N ILE A 195 -18.91 2.00 -2.05
CA ILE A 195 -18.01 3.12 -1.81
C ILE A 195 -18.44 4.27 -2.70
N SER A 196 -19.26 5.16 -2.16
CA SER A 196 -19.58 6.42 -2.81
C SER A 196 -18.87 7.53 -2.06
N TYR A 197 -18.26 8.43 -2.78
CA TYR A 197 -17.78 9.69 -2.25
C TYR A 197 -18.79 10.75 -2.61
N PRO A 198 -19.69 11.11 -1.69
CA PRO A 198 -20.56 12.24 -1.91
C PRO A 198 -19.74 13.51 -1.72
N TYR A 199 -19.50 14.18 -2.79
CA TYR A 199 -19.22 15.61 -2.81
C TYR A 199 -20.06 16.26 -3.89
#